data_853bf64353962044632e4c4fa919450b
#
_entry.id   853bf64353962044632e4c4fa919450b
#
_cell.length_a   1.000
_cell.length_b   1.000
_cell.length_c   1.000
_cell.angle_alpha   90.00
_cell.angle_beta   90.00
_cell.angle_gamma   90.00
#
_symmetry.space_group_name_H-M   'P 1'
#
loop_
_entity.id
_entity.type
_entity.pdbx_description
1 polymer ?
#
loop_
_entity_poly.entity_id
_entity_poly.type
_entity_poly.pdbx_seq_one_letter_code
_entity_poly.pdbx_strand_id
1 'polypeptide(L)'
;MAAPSNTLRQHVQVCVGQKGIPIGSLIYTRQGRRESTAFAYDASWLASPDGFNVSADLQWTSGHQPHKAATSHDSPFHGALADTAPDAWGRRVIARDHAKRRQKDSTLGALTELDYLLAVDDSARVGALRLKGADGQWQIGRAHV
;
A
#
# COMPACT_ATOMS: atom_id res chain seq x y z
N MET A 1 10.76 4.01 -30.38
CA MET A 1 11.70 3.67 -29.32
C MET A 1 11.16 4.14 -27.98
N ALA A 2 11.13 3.28 -27.03
CA ALA A 2 10.61 3.63 -25.75
C ALA A 2 11.61 4.46 -24.95
N ALA A 3 11.15 5.53 -24.36
CA ALA A 3 11.93 6.24 -23.36
C ALA A 3 12.24 5.31 -22.20
N PRO A 4 13.34 5.54 -21.46
CA PRO A 4 13.57 4.80 -20.24
C PRO A 4 12.33 4.90 -19.38
N SER A 5 11.84 3.76 -18.96
CA SER A 5 10.63 3.72 -18.17
C SER A 5 10.91 4.29 -16.79
N ASN A 6 10.18 5.38 -16.42
CA ASN A 6 10.15 5.86 -15.06
C ASN A 6 9.08 5.12 -14.26
N THR A 7 8.67 3.95 -14.74
CA THR A 7 7.64 3.15 -14.10
C THR A 7 8.21 2.41 -12.91
N LEU A 8 7.63 2.65 -11.75
CA LEU A 8 7.87 1.88 -10.54
C LEU A 8 6.69 0.97 -10.29
N ARG A 9 6.97 -0.32 -10.07
CA ARG A 9 5.92 -1.29 -9.76
C ARG A 9 6.33 -2.08 -8.52
N GLN A 10 5.43 -2.15 -7.56
CA GLN A 10 5.65 -2.86 -6.31
C GLN A 10 4.45 -3.74 -5.99
N HIS A 11 4.72 -4.89 -5.38
CA HIS A 11 3.71 -5.86 -4.99
C HIS A 11 3.67 -5.96 -3.47
N VAL A 12 2.47 -5.93 -2.92
CA VAL A 12 2.26 -6.02 -1.47
C VAL A 12 1.17 -7.05 -1.22
N GLN A 13 1.39 -7.96 -0.28
CA GLN A 13 0.35 -8.88 0.15
C GLN A 13 -0.52 -8.21 1.20
N VAL A 14 -1.83 -8.34 1.04
CA VAL A 14 -2.80 -7.82 1.98
C VAL A 14 -3.35 -8.97 2.81
N CYS A 15 -3.34 -8.79 4.11
CA CYS A 15 -3.78 -9.81 5.07
C CYS A 15 -4.80 -9.21 6.02
N VAL A 16 -5.49 -10.06 6.77
CA VAL A 16 -6.51 -9.61 7.72
C VAL A 16 -6.32 -10.31 9.06
N GLY A 17 -6.56 -9.56 10.14
CA GLY A 17 -6.61 -10.07 11.49
C GLY A 17 -5.24 -10.30 12.12
N GLN A 18 -5.24 -10.67 13.40
CA GLN A 18 -4.02 -10.90 14.15
C GLN A 18 -3.21 -12.07 13.62
N LYS A 19 -3.90 -13.08 13.07
CA LYS A 19 -3.24 -14.23 12.48
C LYS A 19 -2.64 -13.93 11.11
N GLY A 20 -2.95 -12.76 10.53
CA GLY A 20 -2.41 -12.37 9.26
C GLY A 20 -2.85 -13.26 8.10
N ILE A 21 -4.13 -13.55 8.01
CA ILE A 21 -4.66 -14.42 6.95
C ILE A 21 -4.56 -13.68 5.62
N PRO A 22 -3.85 -14.25 4.61
CA PRO A 22 -3.74 -13.61 3.30
C PRO A 22 -5.10 -13.52 2.63
N ILE A 23 -5.43 -12.33 2.12
CA ILE A 23 -6.70 -12.12 1.43
C ILE A 23 -6.53 -11.67 -0.01
N GLY A 24 -5.38 -11.13 -0.36
CA GLY A 24 -5.17 -10.67 -1.71
C GLY A 24 -3.83 -10.01 -1.92
N SER A 25 -3.63 -9.53 -3.13
CA SER A 25 -2.40 -8.87 -3.56
C SER A 25 -2.69 -7.49 -4.11
N LEU A 26 -1.88 -6.54 -3.72
CA LEU A 26 -1.93 -5.18 -4.21
C LEU A 26 -0.75 -4.93 -5.12
N ILE A 27 -1.02 -4.44 -6.32
CA ILE A 27 0.02 -3.98 -7.23
C ILE A 27 -0.06 -2.46 -7.29
N TYR A 28 1.03 -1.82 -6.89
CA TYR A 28 1.15 -0.38 -6.97
C TYR A 28 2.01 -0.03 -8.18
N THR A 29 1.56 0.93 -8.97
CA THR A 29 2.28 1.41 -10.14
C THR A 29 2.38 2.92 -10.11
N ARG A 30 3.59 3.43 -10.30
CA ARG A 30 3.83 4.86 -10.49
C ARG A 30 4.50 5.06 -11.83
N GLN A 31 3.92 5.92 -12.66
CA GLN A 31 4.49 6.30 -13.94
C GLN A 31 4.52 7.83 -14.00
N GLY A 32 5.72 8.39 -13.88
CA GLY A 32 5.86 9.81 -13.71
C GLY A 32 5.20 10.27 -12.40
N ARG A 33 4.20 11.13 -12.50
CA ARG A 33 3.43 11.58 -11.33
C ARG A 33 2.12 10.82 -11.14
N ARG A 34 1.83 9.88 -12.02
CA ARG A 34 0.59 9.11 -11.94
C ARG A 34 0.79 7.90 -11.06
N GLU A 35 -0.05 7.76 -10.07
CA GLU A 35 -0.07 6.62 -9.18
C GLU A 35 -1.39 5.89 -9.34
N SER A 36 -1.31 4.58 -9.41
CA SER A 36 -2.48 3.72 -9.51
C SER A 36 -2.20 2.42 -8.80
N THR A 37 -3.27 1.72 -8.44
CA THR A 37 -3.17 0.40 -7.84
C THR A 37 -4.13 -0.55 -8.52
N ALA A 38 -3.87 -1.84 -8.33
CA ALA A 38 -4.81 -2.88 -8.68
C ALA A 38 -4.80 -3.91 -7.55
N PHE A 39 -5.97 -4.30 -7.09
CA PHE A 39 -6.11 -5.27 -6.02
C PHE A 39 -6.80 -6.52 -6.56
N ALA A 40 -6.28 -7.69 -6.20
CA ALA A 40 -6.91 -8.96 -6.53
C ALA A 40 -7.08 -9.79 -5.27
N TYR A 41 -8.30 -10.28 -5.04
CA TYR A 41 -8.52 -11.26 -3.97
C TYR A 41 -7.82 -12.57 -4.29
N ASP A 42 -7.24 -13.19 -3.27
CA ASP A 42 -6.74 -14.55 -3.40
C ASP A 42 -7.90 -15.53 -3.60
N ALA A 43 -7.68 -16.54 -4.44
CA ALA A 43 -8.69 -17.56 -4.69
C ALA A 43 -9.09 -18.27 -3.39
N SER A 44 -8.13 -18.48 -2.48
CA SER A 44 -8.40 -19.11 -1.18
C SER A 44 -9.32 -18.25 -0.33
N TRP A 45 -9.20 -16.94 -0.39
CA TRP A 45 -10.07 -16.03 0.36
C TRP A 45 -11.48 -16.03 -0.21
N LEU A 46 -11.60 -16.00 -1.55
CA LEU A 46 -12.90 -16.06 -2.21
C LEU A 46 -13.63 -17.36 -1.94
N ALA A 47 -12.88 -18.45 -1.78
CA ALA A 47 -13.45 -19.79 -1.49
C ALA A 47 -13.66 -20.03 0.00
N SER A 48 -13.15 -19.17 0.87
CA SER A 48 -13.24 -19.37 2.32
C SER A 48 -14.64 -19.08 2.81
N PRO A 49 -15.17 -19.92 3.74
CA PRO A 49 -16.45 -19.61 4.37
C PRO A 49 -16.38 -18.36 5.25
N ASP A 50 -15.18 -17.97 5.65
CA ASP A 50 -14.96 -16.74 6.42
C ASP A 50 -14.67 -15.54 5.53
N GLY A 51 -14.67 -15.70 4.19
CA GLY A 51 -14.37 -14.63 3.26
C GLY A 51 -15.43 -13.55 3.25
N PHE A 52 -14.98 -12.31 3.12
CA PHE A 52 -15.87 -11.16 2.99
C PHE A 52 -15.20 -10.08 2.18
N ASN A 53 -16.01 -9.19 1.60
CA ASN A 53 -15.49 -8.05 0.84
C ASN A 53 -14.97 -7.00 1.81
N VAL A 54 -13.68 -6.65 1.69
CA VAL A 54 -13.02 -5.80 2.67
C VAL A 54 -13.17 -4.30 2.40
N SER A 55 -13.67 -3.94 1.22
CA SER A 55 -13.85 -2.53 0.87
C SER A 55 -15.09 -2.36 0.00
N ALA A 56 -15.85 -1.31 0.24
CA ALA A 56 -17.09 -1.06 -0.51
C ALA A 56 -16.82 -0.82 -2.00
N ASP A 57 -15.65 -0.33 -2.35
CA ASP A 57 -15.27 -0.07 -3.74
C ASP A 57 -14.56 -1.24 -4.41
N LEU A 58 -14.55 -2.41 -3.76
CA LEU A 58 -14.11 -3.67 -4.35
C LEU A 58 -15.31 -4.56 -4.63
N GLN A 59 -15.19 -5.40 -5.65
CA GLN A 59 -16.19 -6.42 -5.96
C GLN A 59 -15.72 -7.77 -5.46
N TRP A 60 -16.66 -8.61 -5.05
CA TRP A 60 -16.37 -9.97 -4.58
C TRP A 60 -16.22 -10.89 -5.76
N THR A 61 -15.09 -10.77 -6.46
CA THR A 61 -14.81 -11.53 -7.68
C THR A 61 -13.32 -11.70 -7.86
N SER A 62 -12.93 -12.66 -8.69
CA SER A 62 -11.53 -12.87 -9.03
C SER A 62 -11.05 -11.80 -10.01
N GLY A 63 -9.73 -11.65 -10.11
CA GLY A 63 -9.09 -10.75 -11.04
C GLY A 63 -8.72 -9.42 -10.41
N HIS A 64 -7.82 -8.73 -11.09
CA HIS A 64 -7.34 -7.44 -10.62
C HIS A 64 -8.37 -6.35 -10.83
N GLN A 65 -8.60 -5.56 -9.80
CA GLN A 65 -9.52 -4.43 -9.81
C GLN A 65 -8.72 -3.14 -9.68
N PRO A 66 -8.68 -2.32 -10.74
CA PRO A 66 -7.86 -1.12 -10.72
C PRO A 66 -8.52 0.00 -9.91
N HIS A 67 -7.69 0.88 -9.38
CA HIS A 67 -8.10 2.12 -8.75
C HIS A 67 -7.11 3.22 -9.10
N LYS A 68 -7.61 4.38 -9.49
CA LYS A 68 -6.79 5.55 -9.79
C LYS A 68 -7.25 6.71 -8.95
N ALA A 69 -6.30 7.55 -8.55
CA ALA A 69 -6.66 8.84 -7.99
C ALA A 69 -7.33 9.70 -9.07
N ALA A 70 -8.50 10.23 -8.79
CA ALA A 70 -9.20 11.10 -9.72
C ALA A 70 -8.51 12.47 -9.84
N THR A 71 -7.90 12.92 -8.74
CA THR A 71 -7.11 14.15 -8.69
C THR A 71 -5.82 13.87 -7.92
N SER A 72 -4.90 14.84 -7.94
CA SER A 72 -3.66 14.73 -7.16
C SER A 72 -3.89 14.69 -5.66
N HIS A 73 -5.09 15.02 -5.20
CA HIS A 73 -5.44 15.02 -3.78
C HIS A 73 -6.10 13.73 -3.34
N ASP A 74 -6.49 12.88 -4.28
CA ASP A 74 -7.14 11.62 -3.97
C ASP A 74 -6.14 10.50 -3.80
N SER A 75 -6.51 9.51 -2.99
CA SER A 75 -5.67 8.33 -2.80
C SER A 75 -5.70 7.42 -4.03
N PRO A 76 -4.56 6.81 -4.40
CA PRO A 76 -4.56 5.78 -5.43
C PRO A 76 -5.05 4.43 -4.94
N PHE A 77 -5.43 4.31 -3.66
CA PHE A 77 -5.83 3.04 -3.05
C PHE A 77 -7.34 2.95 -2.91
N HIS A 78 -7.87 1.73 -2.99
CA HIS A 78 -9.25 1.46 -2.62
C HIS A 78 -9.51 1.89 -1.17
N GLY A 79 -10.77 2.23 -0.85
CA GLY A 79 -11.13 2.90 0.39
C GLY A 79 -10.60 2.27 1.65
N ALA A 80 -10.74 0.96 1.84
CA ALA A 80 -10.28 0.31 3.06
C ALA A 80 -8.76 0.38 3.22
N LEU A 81 -8.02 0.31 2.11
CA LEU A 81 -6.56 0.46 2.14
C LEU A 81 -6.16 1.91 2.38
N ALA A 82 -6.87 2.85 1.75
CA ALA A 82 -6.63 4.28 1.97
C ALA A 82 -6.82 4.65 3.45
N ASP A 83 -7.77 4.02 4.12
CA ASP A 83 -8.04 4.26 5.53
C ASP A 83 -6.89 3.82 6.44
N THR A 84 -6.00 2.96 5.96
CA THR A 84 -4.82 2.55 6.74
C THR A 84 -3.65 3.52 6.58
N ALA A 85 -3.74 4.49 5.68
CA ALA A 85 -2.68 5.46 5.46
C ALA A 85 -2.55 6.42 6.65
N PRO A 86 -1.37 7.02 6.84
CA PRO A 86 -1.17 7.93 7.96
C PRO A 86 -1.98 9.22 7.79
N ASP A 87 -2.35 9.83 8.91
CA ASP A 87 -2.97 11.14 8.90
C ASP A 87 -1.96 12.24 8.56
N ALA A 88 -2.40 13.49 8.55
CA ALA A 88 -1.54 14.61 8.18
C ALA A 88 -0.32 14.73 9.07
N TRP A 89 -0.49 14.50 10.37
CA TRP A 89 0.63 14.57 11.33
C TRP A 89 1.61 13.42 11.06
N GLY A 90 1.09 12.21 10.88
CA GLY A 90 1.92 11.05 10.58
C GLY A 90 2.71 11.23 9.29
N ARG A 91 2.08 11.79 8.26
CA ARG A 91 2.78 12.08 7.01
C ARG A 91 3.94 13.06 7.22
N ARG A 92 3.77 14.07 8.04
CA ARG A 92 4.85 15.01 8.33
C ARG A 92 6.01 14.34 9.06
N VAL A 93 5.72 13.45 10.00
CA VAL A 93 6.77 12.71 10.72
C VAL A 93 7.55 11.83 9.74
N ILE A 94 6.85 11.09 8.89
CA ILE A 94 7.49 10.21 7.90
C ILE A 94 8.34 11.03 6.93
N ALA A 95 7.83 12.15 6.44
CA ALA A 95 8.56 13.00 5.52
C ALA A 95 9.82 13.59 6.14
N ARG A 96 9.74 13.98 7.41
CA ARG A 96 10.91 14.52 8.14
C ARG A 96 11.97 13.46 8.32
N ASP A 97 11.58 12.24 8.70
CA ASP A 97 12.52 11.14 8.83
C ASP A 97 13.19 10.81 7.50
N HIS A 98 12.40 10.78 6.43
CA HIS A 98 12.93 10.51 5.10
C HIS A 98 13.94 11.59 4.65
N ALA A 99 13.65 12.85 4.94
CA ALA A 99 14.56 13.94 4.61
C ALA A 99 15.90 13.78 5.32
N LYS A 100 15.89 13.36 6.59
CA LYS A 100 17.12 13.08 7.33
C LYS A 100 17.91 11.93 6.71
N ARG A 101 17.21 10.89 6.25
CA ARG A 101 17.86 9.75 5.60
C ARG A 101 18.47 10.15 4.27
N ARG A 102 17.82 11.03 3.51
CA ARG A 102 18.36 11.51 2.24
C ARG A 102 19.63 12.34 2.41
N GLN A 103 19.79 13.00 3.53
CA GLN A 103 21.05 13.72 3.82
C GLN A 103 22.23 12.77 3.93
N LYS A 104 21.99 11.54 4.39
CA LYS A 104 23.04 10.52 4.55
C LYS A 104 23.15 9.61 3.32
N ASP A 105 22.09 9.50 2.55
CA ASP A 105 22.01 8.64 1.37
C ASP A 105 21.25 9.37 0.26
N SER A 106 21.97 10.02 -0.61
CA SER A 106 21.39 10.79 -1.70
C SER A 106 20.75 9.91 -2.79
N THR A 107 20.93 8.59 -2.72
CA THR A 107 20.30 7.67 -3.68
C THR A 107 18.83 7.45 -3.38
N LEU A 108 18.35 7.82 -2.19
CA LEU A 108 16.93 7.67 -1.84
C LEU A 108 16.08 8.61 -2.68
N GLY A 109 15.06 8.04 -3.31
CA GLY A 109 14.11 8.81 -4.11
C GLY A 109 13.06 9.52 -3.26
N ALA A 110 12.18 10.25 -3.93
CA ALA A 110 11.05 10.91 -3.28
C ALA A 110 10.05 9.87 -2.75
N LEU A 111 9.36 10.23 -1.66
CA LEU A 111 8.33 9.37 -1.11
C LEU A 111 7.13 9.26 -2.06
N THR A 112 6.62 8.04 -2.21
CA THR A 112 5.38 7.76 -2.94
C THR A 112 4.24 7.56 -1.95
N GLU A 113 3.02 7.51 -2.45
CA GLU A 113 1.86 7.19 -1.59
C GLU A 113 1.98 5.78 -1.01
N LEU A 114 2.55 4.83 -1.75
CA LEU A 114 2.81 3.50 -1.20
C LEU A 114 3.83 3.57 -0.06
N ASP A 115 4.87 4.39 -0.17
CA ASP A 115 5.86 4.55 0.90
C ASP A 115 5.21 5.04 2.19
N TYR A 116 4.29 6.02 2.08
CA TYR A 116 3.54 6.49 3.25
C TYR A 116 2.69 5.37 3.85
N LEU A 117 2.01 4.61 3.00
CA LEU A 117 1.16 3.51 3.47
C LEU A 117 1.99 2.46 4.21
N LEU A 118 3.14 2.08 3.67
CA LEU A 118 3.99 1.04 4.25
C LEU A 118 4.75 1.53 5.49
N ALA A 119 4.91 2.83 5.66
CA ALA A 119 5.63 3.40 6.79
C ALA A 119 4.82 3.39 8.08
N VAL A 120 3.51 3.16 8.01
CA VAL A 120 2.67 3.07 9.21
C VAL A 120 3.01 1.79 9.96
N ASP A 121 3.28 1.93 11.25
CA ASP A 121 3.53 0.77 12.12
C ASP A 121 2.30 -0.14 12.10
N ASP A 122 2.54 -1.44 11.91
CA ASP A 122 1.46 -2.42 11.86
C ASP A 122 0.56 -2.37 13.09
N SER A 123 1.14 -2.12 14.26
CA SER A 123 0.38 -2.02 15.51
C SER A 123 -0.49 -0.77 15.57
N ALA A 124 -0.20 0.25 14.77
CA ALA A 124 -0.92 1.51 14.76
C ALA A 124 -1.94 1.60 13.62
N ARG A 125 -2.08 0.56 12.79
CA ARG A 125 -3.04 0.60 11.68
C ARG A 125 -4.46 0.57 12.18
N VAL A 126 -5.30 1.35 11.51
CA VAL A 126 -6.73 1.35 11.75
C VAL A 126 -7.35 0.16 11.01
N GLY A 127 -8.22 -0.57 11.71
CA GLY A 127 -8.92 -1.71 11.14
C GLY A 127 -8.09 -3.00 11.17
N ALA A 128 -8.58 -4.02 10.47
CA ALA A 128 -8.02 -5.35 10.52
C ALA A 128 -7.02 -5.64 9.41
N LEU A 129 -6.86 -4.73 8.44
CA LEU A 129 -5.97 -4.97 7.30
C LEU A 129 -4.51 -4.79 7.69
N ARG A 130 -3.69 -5.72 7.22
CA ARG A 130 -2.25 -5.71 7.45
C ARG A 130 -1.54 -5.91 6.12
N LEU A 131 -0.35 -5.33 6.00
CA LEU A 131 0.42 -5.34 4.76
C LEU A 131 1.73 -6.09 4.96
N LYS A 132 2.06 -6.92 3.99
CA LYS A 132 3.29 -7.68 3.98
C LYS A 132 4.04 -7.38 2.70
N GLY A 133 5.28 -6.91 2.82
CA GLY A 133 6.09 -6.58 1.65
C GLY A 133 6.57 -7.80 0.90
N ALA A 134 7.30 -7.57 -0.19
CA ALA A 134 7.81 -8.62 -1.05
C ALA A 134 8.76 -9.57 -0.32
N ASP A 135 9.38 -9.10 0.78
CA ASP A 135 10.27 -9.92 1.61
C ASP A 135 9.52 -10.83 2.58
N GLY A 136 8.18 -10.79 2.57
CA GLY A 136 7.37 -11.60 3.46
C GLY A 136 7.28 -11.09 4.88
N GLN A 137 7.82 -9.91 5.17
CA GLN A 137 7.80 -9.32 6.50
C GLN A 137 6.63 -8.35 6.65
N TRP A 138 6.08 -8.29 7.87
CA TRP A 138 5.09 -7.27 8.19
C TRP A 138 5.75 -5.90 8.12
N GLN A 139 5.03 -4.93 7.57
CA GLN A 139 5.52 -3.57 7.50
C GLN A 139 5.44 -2.91 8.86
N ILE A 140 6.58 -2.44 9.35
CA ILE A 140 6.67 -1.69 10.60
C ILE A 140 7.22 -0.31 10.30
N GLY A 141 6.82 0.67 11.10
CA GLY A 141 7.25 2.04 10.92
C GLY A 141 8.77 2.16 10.96
N ARG A 142 9.31 3.02 10.09
CA ARG A 142 10.75 3.20 9.97
C ARG A 142 11.39 3.83 11.21
N ALA A 143 10.58 4.41 12.06
CA ALA A 143 11.06 5.00 13.30
C ALA A 143 11.66 3.95 14.25
N HIS A 144 11.42 2.68 14.00
CA HIS A 144 11.95 1.58 14.82
C HIS A 144 13.31 1.08 14.34
N VAL A 145 13.82 1.66 13.30
CA VAL A 145 15.12 1.25 12.74
C VAL A 145 16.25 2.02 13.39
#